data_1fcaafe236db65e542c24e1be62dd537
#
_entry.id   1fcaafe236db65e542c24e1be62dd537
#
_cell.length_a   1.000
_cell.length_b   1.000
_cell.length_c   1.000
_cell.angle_alpha   90.00
_cell.angle_beta   90.00
_cell.angle_gamma   90.00
#
_symmetry.space_group_name_H-M   'P 1'
#
loop_
_entity.id
_entity.type
_entity.pdbx_description
1 polymer ?
#
loop_
_entity_poly.entity_id
_entity_poly.type
_entity_poly.pdbx_seq_one_letter_code
_entity_poly.pdbx_strand_id
1 'polypeptide(L)'
;MKVTGVKTTVVENEAPYIGGKYFLFLEVETDEGITGLGEKVTGSSFNNSGWQAFTSQIQLIHETCEAFLIGQDPFNIEKIWSDAYGSRHDYRHPSLHYTSVLAAIDMACWDIAGKAANQPIYNLLGGKFHEKLRAYAYMP
;
A
#
# COMPACT_ATOMS: atom_id res chain seq x y z
N MET A 1 -20.19 -2.07 0.55
CA MET A 1 -18.94 -2.69 1.07
C MET A 1 -18.30 -1.76 2.09
N LYS A 2 -17.74 -2.32 3.15
CA LYS A 2 -17.03 -1.54 4.17
C LYS A 2 -15.74 -2.26 4.56
N VAL A 3 -14.70 -1.49 4.80
CA VAL A 3 -13.45 -2.00 5.37
C VAL A 3 -13.67 -2.37 6.83
N THR A 4 -13.30 -3.59 7.20
CA THR A 4 -13.50 -4.15 8.54
C THR A 4 -12.20 -4.34 9.31
N GLY A 5 -11.08 -4.49 8.60
CA GLY A 5 -9.79 -4.72 9.22
C GLY A 5 -8.62 -4.53 8.29
N VAL A 6 -7.43 -4.50 8.89
CA VAL A 6 -6.16 -4.45 8.16
C VAL A 6 -5.14 -5.35 8.83
N LYS A 7 -4.28 -5.94 8.00
CA LYS A 7 -3.18 -6.78 8.44
C LYS A 7 -1.90 -6.35 7.73
N THR A 8 -0.79 -6.34 8.44
CA THR A 8 0.52 -6.05 7.87
C THR A 8 1.41 -7.28 7.93
N THR A 9 2.18 -7.50 6.86
CA THR A 9 3.11 -8.64 6.74
C THR A 9 4.45 -8.15 6.25
N VAL A 10 5.53 -8.49 6.97
CA VAL A 10 6.91 -8.27 6.52
C VAL A 10 7.41 -9.57 5.91
N VAL A 11 7.87 -9.50 4.68
CA VAL A 11 8.47 -10.63 3.96
C VAL A 11 9.97 -10.38 3.79
N GLU A 12 10.79 -11.31 4.20
CA GLU A 12 12.23 -11.29 3.94
C GLU A 12 12.51 -11.90 2.56
N ASN A 13 13.28 -11.17 1.77
CA ASN A 13 13.75 -11.64 0.47
C ASN A 13 15.05 -12.41 0.63
N GLU A 14 15.24 -13.46 -0.20
CA GLU A 14 16.47 -14.24 -0.22
C GLU A 14 17.62 -13.48 -0.89
N ALA A 15 18.84 -13.80 -0.48
CA ALA A 15 20.03 -13.27 -1.17
C ALA A 15 20.00 -13.65 -2.67
N PRO A 16 20.39 -12.75 -3.56
CA PRO A 16 21.12 -11.48 -3.41
C PRO A 16 20.27 -10.23 -3.13
N TYR A 17 19.09 -10.36 -2.57
CA TYR A 17 18.21 -9.24 -2.13
C TYR A 17 17.79 -8.29 -3.25
N ILE A 18 17.55 -8.81 -4.46
CA ILE A 18 17.11 -8.00 -5.60
C ILE A 18 15.78 -7.33 -5.27
N GLY A 19 15.73 -5.99 -5.41
CA GLY A 19 14.58 -5.16 -5.04
C GLY A 19 14.54 -4.74 -3.57
N GLY A 20 15.35 -5.35 -2.71
CA GLY A 20 15.45 -5.08 -1.26
C GLY A 20 15.41 -6.33 -0.41
N LYS A 21 15.86 -6.22 0.82
CA LYS A 21 15.89 -7.35 1.76
C LYS A 21 14.51 -7.65 2.36
N TYR A 22 13.71 -6.62 2.58
CA TYR A 22 12.39 -6.76 3.19
C TYR A 22 11.33 -6.01 2.39
N PHE A 23 10.16 -6.63 2.30
CA PHE A 23 8.94 -6.06 1.74
C PHE A 23 7.88 -5.96 2.82
N LEU A 24 7.15 -4.84 2.86
CA LEU A 24 6.08 -4.60 3.83
C LEU A 24 4.75 -4.51 3.07
N PHE A 25 3.90 -5.48 3.29
CA PHE A 25 2.57 -5.56 2.67
C PHE A 25 1.47 -5.16 3.64
N LEU A 26 0.44 -4.53 3.10
CA LEU A 26 -0.82 -4.20 3.74
C LEU A 26 -1.93 -5.01 3.09
N GLU A 27 -2.64 -5.82 3.86
CA GLU A 27 -3.88 -6.47 3.45
C GLU A 27 -5.06 -5.72 4.10
N VAL A 28 -6.05 -5.36 3.29
CA VAL A 28 -7.28 -4.67 3.70
C VAL A 28 -8.44 -5.64 3.57
N GLU A 29 -9.19 -5.84 4.64
CA GLU A 29 -10.33 -6.76 4.71
C GLU A 29 -11.66 -6.00 4.62
N THR A 30 -12.67 -6.62 3.99
CA THR A 30 -14.00 -6.03 3.86
C THR A 30 -15.10 -6.95 4.44
N ASP A 31 -16.25 -6.35 4.75
CA ASP A 31 -17.46 -7.07 5.21
C ASP A 31 -18.07 -8.01 4.16
N GLU A 32 -17.66 -7.89 2.90
CA GLU A 32 -18.09 -8.78 1.81
C GLU A 32 -17.09 -9.90 1.50
N GLY A 33 -16.02 -10.02 2.31
CA GLY A 33 -15.00 -11.06 2.16
C GLY A 33 -14.00 -10.83 1.02
N ILE A 34 -14.06 -9.68 0.36
CA ILE A 34 -13.04 -9.27 -0.61
C ILE A 34 -11.89 -8.63 0.17
N THR A 35 -10.66 -9.06 -0.13
CA THR A 35 -9.45 -8.46 0.44
C THR A 35 -8.64 -7.76 -0.64
N GLY A 36 -7.99 -6.66 -0.27
CA GLY A 36 -7.07 -5.92 -1.14
C GLY A 36 -5.65 -5.92 -0.61
N LEU A 37 -4.68 -5.96 -1.51
CA LEU A 37 -3.27 -5.97 -1.18
C LEU A 37 -2.59 -4.69 -1.67
N GLY A 38 -1.84 -4.06 -0.78
CA GLY A 38 -0.95 -2.94 -1.09
C GLY A 38 0.46 -3.19 -0.57
N GLU A 39 1.44 -2.52 -1.16
CA GLU A 39 2.83 -2.59 -0.74
C GLU A 39 3.31 -1.21 -0.29
N LYS A 40 3.92 -1.15 0.89
CA LYS A 40 4.58 0.05 1.37
C LYS A 40 6.06 0.01 1.01
N VAL A 41 6.53 1.05 0.32
CA VAL A 41 7.97 1.20 0.03
C VAL A 41 8.76 1.28 1.34
N THR A 42 9.75 0.41 1.45
CA THR A 42 10.71 0.39 2.54
C THR A 42 12.01 1.04 2.06
N GLY A 43 12.46 2.12 2.70
CA GLY A 43 13.71 2.78 2.32
C GLY A 43 14.92 1.85 2.51
N SER A 44 15.97 2.05 1.70
CA SER A 44 17.22 1.26 1.74
C SER A 44 17.89 1.25 3.12
N SER A 45 17.64 2.25 3.96
CA SER A 45 18.18 2.34 5.33
C SER A 45 17.71 1.22 6.26
N PHE A 46 16.62 0.54 5.92
CA PHE A 46 16.07 -0.55 6.73
C PHE A 46 16.63 -1.92 6.35
N ASN A 47 17.32 -2.04 5.22
CA ASN A 47 17.84 -3.32 4.75
C ASN A 47 18.83 -3.98 5.71
N ASN A 48 19.50 -3.20 6.57
CA ASN A 48 20.49 -3.70 7.53
C ASN A 48 19.99 -3.79 8.98
N SER A 49 18.78 -3.33 9.28
CA SER A 49 18.32 -3.14 10.67
C SER A 49 17.44 -4.28 11.20
N GLY A 50 17.20 -5.33 10.40
CA GLY A 50 16.29 -6.41 10.76
C GLY A 50 14.81 -6.00 10.72
N TRP A 51 13.91 -6.96 10.88
CA TRP A 51 12.46 -6.73 10.78
C TRP A 51 11.92 -5.79 11.89
N GLN A 52 12.59 -5.71 13.03
CA GLN A 52 12.19 -4.82 14.13
C GLN A 52 12.18 -3.33 13.72
N ALA A 53 12.99 -2.96 12.72
CA ALA A 53 12.98 -1.60 12.19
C ALA A 53 11.65 -1.20 11.54
N PHE A 54 10.79 -2.17 11.23
CA PHE A 54 9.47 -1.91 10.65
C PHE A 54 8.39 -1.58 11.68
N THR A 55 8.64 -1.74 12.97
CA THR A 55 7.63 -1.54 14.02
C THR A 55 6.98 -0.16 13.93
N SER A 56 7.76 0.91 13.78
CA SER A 56 7.23 2.27 13.64
C SER A 56 6.44 2.47 12.32
N GLN A 57 6.84 1.80 11.27
CA GLN A 57 6.15 1.86 9.97
C GLN A 57 4.84 1.09 10.02
N ILE A 58 4.84 -0.07 10.65
CA ILE A 58 3.63 -0.88 10.89
C ILE A 58 2.64 -0.09 11.75
N GLN A 59 3.12 0.52 12.83
CA GLN A 59 2.28 1.37 13.68
C GLN A 59 1.68 2.53 12.88
N LEU A 60 2.46 3.23 12.06
CA LEU A 60 1.97 4.33 11.21
C LEU A 60 0.89 3.86 10.23
N ILE A 61 1.03 2.65 9.64
CA ILE A 61 0.00 2.06 8.78
C ILE A 61 -1.29 1.86 9.57
N HIS A 62 -1.22 1.18 10.73
CA HIS A 62 -2.39 0.88 11.54
C HIS A 62 -3.10 2.15 12.02
N GLU A 63 -2.37 3.13 12.56
CA GLU A 63 -2.94 4.42 12.97
C GLU A 63 -3.61 5.17 11.81
N THR A 64 -2.99 5.16 10.63
CA THR A 64 -3.57 5.81 9.45
C THR A 64 -4.82 5.08 8.97
N CYS A 65 -4.80 3.75 8.93
CA CYS A 65 -5.95 2.95 8.56
C CYS A 65 -7.11 3.10 9.55
N GLU A 66 -6.83 3.10 10.85
CA GLU A 66 -7.83 3.33 11.90
C GLU A 66 -8.53 4.68 11.74
N ALA A 67 -7.75 5.73 11.45
CA ALA A 67 -8.28 7.08 11.34
C ALA A 67 -9.07 7.34 10.03
N PHE A 68 -8.68 6.73 8.91
CA PHE A 68 -9.17 7.14 7.60
C PHE A 68 -9.74 6.03 6.72
N LEU A 69 -9.52 4.76 7.04
CA LEU A 69 -9.89 3.64 6.18
C LEU A 69 -10.94 2.73 6.83
N ILE A 70 -10.77 2.34 8.10
CA ILE A 70 -11.70 1.43 8.79
C ILE A 70 -13.11 2.02 8.81
N GLY A 71 -14.10 1.21 8.41
CA GLY A 71 -15.50 1.61 8.31
C GLY A 71 -15.87 2.40 7.05
N GLN A 72 -14.89 2.80 6.24
CA GLN A 72 -15.15 3.48 4.95
C GLN A 72 -15.51 2.46 3.86
N ASP A 73 -16.15 2.97 2.81
CA ASP A 73 -16.32 2.22 1.56
C ASP A 73 -15.01 2.30 0.76
N PRO A 74 -14.34 1.16 0.47
CA PRO A 74 -13.07 1.15 -0.23
C PRO A 74 -13.16 1.68 -1.68
N PHE A 75 -14.36 1.83 -2.25
CA PHE A 75 -14.55 2.48 -3.56
C PHE A 75 -14.37 4.00 -3.51
N ASN A 76 -14.44 4.62 -2.32
CA ASN A 76 -14.20 6.06 -2.15
C ASN A 76 -12.70 6.39 -2.11
N ILE A 77 -11.90 5.84 -3.05
CA ILE A 77 -10.45 5.89 -3.06
C ILE A 77 -9.93 7.32 -2.94
N GLU A 78 -10.39 8.22 -3.83
CA GLU A 78 -9.97 9.62 -3.84
C GLU A 78 -10.32 10.37 -2.54
N LYS A 79 -11.49 10.05 -1.95
CA LYS A 79 -11.89 10.65 -0.68
C LYS A 79 -10.97 10.19 0.46
N ILE A 80 -10.73 8.90 0.56
CA ILE A 80 -9.84 8.30 1.58
C ILE A 80 -8.45 8.93 1.47
N TRP A 81 -7.92 9.01 0.25
CA TRP A 81 -6.62 9.59 -0.02
C TRP A 81 -6.58 11.08 0.37
N SER A 82 -7.57 11.85 -0.06
CA SER A 82 -7.67 13.30 0.20
C SER A 82 -7.78 13.61 1.70
N ASP A 83 -8.62 12.87 2.43
CA ASP A 83 -8.82 13.06 3.87
C ASP A 83 -7.52 12.73 4.64
N ALA A 84 -6.88 11.61 4.31
CA ALA A 84 -5.64 11.19 4.95
C ALA A 84 -4.48 12.14 4.61
N TYR A 85 -4.32 12.54 3.34
CA TYR A 85 -3.30 13.49 2.92
C TYR A 85 -3.53 14.86 3.56
N GLY A 86 -4.76 15.37 3.53
CA GLY A 86 -5.16 16.64 4.09
C GLY A 86 -5.01 16.73 5.61
N SER A 87 -5.04 15.61 6.33
CA SER A 87 -4.79 15.57 7.78
C SER A 87 -3.41 16.08 8.18
N ARG A 88 -2.48 16.14 7.23
CA ARG A 88 -1.11 16.62 7.41
C ARG A 88 -0.87 18.03 6.86
N HIS A 89 -1.92 18.84 6.78
CA HIS A 89 -1.86 20.19 6.19
C HIS A 89 -0.85 21.13 6.86
N ASP A 90 -0.51 20.91 8.14
CA ASP A 90 0.52 21.67 8.86
C ASP A 90 1.94 21.39 8.32
N TYR A 91 2.11 20.29 7.61
CA TYR A 91 3.34 19.95 6.93
C TYR A 91 3.15 20.26 5.44
N ARG A 92 3.87 21.25 4.91
CA ARG A 92 3.79 21.63 3.49
C ARG A 92 4.04 20.46 2.54
N HIS A 93 4.79 19.45 3.01
CA HIS A 93 5.11 18.23 2.27
C HIS A 93 5.09 17.05 3.23
N PRO A 94 4.09 16.16 3.17
CA PRO A 94 4.13 14.89 3.87
C PRO A 94 5.41 14.13 3.53
N SER A 95 6.00 13.49 4.53
CA SER A 95 7.24 12.72 4.32
C SER A 95 6.99 11.52 3.40
N LEU A 96 8.06 11.01 2.76
CA LEU A 96 8.00 9.77 1.99
C LEU A 96 7.43 8.61 2.81
N HIS A 97 7.70 8.56 4.12
CA HIS A 97 7.16 7.53 5.01
C HIS A 97 5.63 7.57 5.06
N TYR A 98 5.04 8.76 5.14
CA TYR A 98 3.59 8.91 5.19
C TYR A 98 2.95 8.67 3.82
N THR A 99 3.48 9.29 2.77
CA THR A 99 2.95 9.11 1.40
C THR A 99 3.05 7.67 0.92
N SER A 100 4.06 6.91 1.35
CA SER A 100 4.14 5.47 1.03
C SER A 100 3.10 4.63 1.79
N VAL A 101 2.62 5.07 2.97
CA VAL A 101 1.47 4.45 3.62
C VAL A 101 0.20 4.72 2.81
N LEU A 102 -0.01 5.97 2.38
CA LEU A 102 -1.16 6.31 1.53
C LEU A 102 -1.15 5.52 0.22
N ALA A 103 0.02 5.36 -0.41
CA ALA A 103 0.16 4.55 -1.63
C ALA A 103 -0.22 3.08 -1.38
N ALA A 104 0.16 2.50 -0.24
CA ALA A 104 -0.23 1.13 0.10
C ALA A 104 -1.75 1.00 0.30
N ILE A 105 -2.39 1.98 0.94
CA ILE A 105 -3.85 2.03 1.10
C ILE A 105 -4.53 2.16 -0.26
N ASP A 106 -4.06 3.07 -1.10
CA ASP A 106 -4.57 3.31 -2.45
C ASP A 106 -4.52 2.04 -3.30
N MET A 107 -3.35 1.38 -3.36
CA MET A 107 -3.18 0.11 -4.07
C MET A 107 -4.16 -0.96 -3.56
N ALA A 108 -4.32 -1.10 -2.24
CA ALA A 108 -5.24 -2.07 -1.66
C ALA A 108 -6.71 -1.76 -2.02
N CYS A 109 -7.12 -0.50 -2.04
CA CYS A 109 -8.47 -0.10 -2.46
C CYS A 109 -8.70 -0.39 -3.95
N TRP A 110 -7.73 -0.08 -4.82
CA TRP A 110 -7.80 -0.43 -6.24
C TRP A 110 -7.84 -1.95 -6.48
N ASP A 111 -7.12 -2.74 -5.69
CA ASP A 111 -7.17 -4.20 -5.75
C ASP A 111 -8.55 -4.74 -5.36
N ILE A 112 -9.17 -4.18 -4.30
CA ILE A 112 -10.57 -4.48 -3.94
C ILE A 112 -11.51 -4.13 -5.10
N ALA A 113 -11.38 -2.93 -5.67
CA ALA A 113 -12.23 -2.48 -6.78
C ALA A 113 -12.10 -3.39 -8.00
N GLY A 114 -10.88 -3.79 -8.34
CA GLY A 114 -10.61 -4.74 -9.43
C GLY A 114 -11.23 -6.10 -9.20
N LYS A 115 -11.08 -6.66 -8.00
CA LYS A 115 -11.65 -7.95 -7.60
C LYS A 115 -13.18 -7.89 -7.59
N ALA A 116 -13.78 -6.85 -7.03
CA ALA A 116 -15.22 -6.67 -7.00
C ALA A 116 -15.83 -6.52 -8.39
N ALA A 117 -15.14 -5.83 -9.30
CA ALA A 117 -15.55 -5.67 -10.70
C ALA A 117 -15.19 -6.88 -11.58
N ASN A 118 -14.47 -7.87 -11.06
CA ASN A 118 -13.88 -8.97 -11.82
C ASN A 118 -13.07 -8.47 -13.03
N GLN A 119 -12.30 -7.42 -12.83
CA GLN A 119 -11.47 -6.77 -13.84
C GLN A 119 -10.05 -6.54 -13.31
N PRO A 120 -9.03 -6.68 -14.17
CA PRO A 120 -7.70 -6.23 -13.80
C PRO A 120 -7.67 -4.71 -13.63
N ILE A 121 -6.88 -4.22 -12.68
CA ILE A 121 -6.82 -2.78 -12.34
C ILE A 121 -6.56 -1.90 -13.56
N TYR A 122 -5.70 -2.34 -14.49
CA TYR A 122 -5.39 -1.53 -15.68
C TYR A 122 -6.64 -1.24 -16.55
N ASN A 123 -7.65 -2.12 -16.55
CA ASN A 123 -8.91 -1.85 -17.27
C ASN A 123 -9.69 -0.71 -16.59
N LEU A 124 -9.63 -0.61 -15.27
CA LEU A 124 -10.29 0.45 -14.50
C LEU A 124 -9.55 1.79 -14.64
N LEU A 125 -8.26 1.75 -14.94
CA LEU A 125 -7.39 2.92 -15.09
C LEU A 125 -7.22 3.39 -16.55
N GLY A 126 -8.07 2.93 -17.47
CA GLY A 126 -8.06 3.39 -18.87
C GLY A 126 -7.56 2.38 -19.89
N GLY A 127 -7.29 1.14 -19.47
CA GLY A 127 -6.92 0.04 -20.35
C GLY A 127 -5.42 -0.20 -20.50
N LYS A 128 -5.09 -1.27 -21.21
CA LYS A 128 -3.72 -1.70 -21.44
C LYS A 128 -3.09 -0.90 -22.58
N PHE A 129 -2.03 -0.15 -22.28
CA PHE A 129 -1.29 0.61 -23.28
C PHE A 129 -0.14 -0.20 -23.91
N HIS A 130 0.59 -1.02 -23.10
CA HIS A 130 1.69 -1.85 -23.56
C HIS A 130 1.45 -3.33 -23.27
N GLU A 131 1.74 -4.19 -24.23
CA GLU A 131 1.73 -5.65 -24.03
C GLU A 131 2.98 -6.15 -23.28
N LYS A 132 4.08 -5.44 -23.42
CA LYS A 132 5.37 -5.74 -22.77
C LYS A 132 6.04 -4.46 -22.30
N LEU A 133 6.58 -4.49 -21.10
CA LEU A 133 7.39 -3.40 -20.55
C LEU A 133 8.88 -3.77 -20.63
N ARG A 134 9.72 -2.78 -20.97
CA ARG A 134 11.17 -2.95 -20.86
C ARG A 134 11.54 -2.88 -19.37
N ALA A 135 12.18 -3.91 -18.87
CA ALA A 135 12.73 -3.94 -17.53
C ALA A 135 14.25 -3.67 -17.56
N TYR A 136 14.75 -3.10 -16.49
CA TYR A 136 16.19 -3.05 -16.20
C TYR A 136 16.40 -3.38 -14.73
N ALA A 137 17.56 -3.91 -14.41
CA ALA A 137 17.98 -4.18 -13.05
C ALA A 137 19.33 -3.52 -12.80
N TYR A 138 19.53 -3.00 -11.59
CA TYR A 138 20.86 -2.64 -11.15
C TYR A 138 21.65 -3.91 -10.89
N MET A 139 22.85 -3.98 -11.43
CA MET A 139 23.80 -5.03 -11.04
C MET A 139 24.39 -4.66 -9.68
N PRO A 140 24.55 -5.63 -8.78
CA PRO A 140 25.15 -5.41 -7.47
C PRO A 140 26.62 -5.02 -7.56
#